data_51efaf0a90aa40db5d3cfd6664fd6666
#
_entry.id   51efaf0a90aa40db5d3cfd6664fd6666
#
_cell.length_a   1.000
_cell.length_b   1.000
_cell.length_c   1.000
_cell.angle_alpha   90.00
_cell.angle_beta   90.00
_cell.angle_gamma   90.00
#
_symmetry.space_group_name_H-M   'P 1'
#
loop_
_entity.id
_entity.type
_entity.pdbx_description
1 polymer ?
#
loop_
_entity_poly.entity_id
_entity_poly.type
_entity_poly.pdbx_seq_one_letter_code
_entity_poly.pdbx_strand_id
1 'polypeptide(L)'
;MKLCNYFGMIRFLILLSLLLSGTAHASPSFDLVDTHPNSPEFKQRFYGSFGINSAIEPILTQADRPLYESIAPYLLNKPEKAIELAKKGITKTSNAAFDYLVGSLYYIQGNYSDAASYLNAALKKFPDFRRAHRNLALIYIQQDNYETAIKHLLRVIELGGGDGQSYSMLAYAYLTEEKYQSALSAYQLAHMYLPDSIDVRRGEAQCLLMTQQYGAAIALFDELISEHPDEQDYWLFQANGYLSQNQVDDAIANLEIAHSVAPPSASSLSLLGDMYLNEDAHELALYNYQASLKQDPTTRPEQALKPLRRLMQLGLFDAARTYLKLIDSSLQSELSPEQAAEKTVIAAQLTIEAGNLEQGLAQLQSVLNELPLNGNALLLMANVQLDQEAYATATFYFERATSVVEVQVEALVGLARTAVAQSRFQAALKHLQQSQRIKQRPDVAQFMASIEKVIAAQ
;
A
#
# COMPACT_ATOMS: atom_id res chain seq x y z
N MET A 1 -20.19 -18.86 -2.96
CA MET A 1 -19.85 -18.19 -1.68
C MET A 1 -18.36 -18.15 -1.31
N LYS A 2 -17.43 -18.80 -2.02
CA LYS A 2 -15.96 -18.72 -1.75
C LYS A 2 -15.18 -17.77 -2.67
N LEU A 3 -15.78 -17.24 -3.72
CA LEU A 3 -15.12 -16.29 -4.65
C LEU A 3 -15.24 -14.82 -4.22
N CYS A 4 -16.21 -14.46 -3.38
CA CYS A 4 -16.36 -13.09 -2.89
C CYS A 4 -15.23 -12.65 -1.94
N ASN A 5 -14.70 -13.58 -1.12
CA ASN A 5 -13.63 -13.24 -0.16
C ASN A 5 -12.25 -13.02 -0.80
N TYR A 6 -11.99 -13.64 -1.97
CA TYR A 6 -10.72 -13.42 -2.69
C TYR A 6 -10.66 -12.05 -3.37
N PHE A 7 -11.79 -11.56 -3.86
CA PHE A 7 -11.86 -10.22 -4.47
C PHE A 7 -11.73 -9.10 -3.42
N GLY A 8 -12.25 -9.30 -2.22
CA GLY A 8 -12.10 -8.35 -1.11
C GLY A 8 -10.66 -8.23 -0.62
N MET A 9 -9.95 -9.35 -0.50
CA MET A 9 -8.57 -9.39 0.00
C MET A 9 -7.57 -8.81 -1.01
N ILE A 10 -7.76 -9.05 -2.32
CA ILE A 10 -6.94 -8.46 -3.38
C ILE A 10 -7.21 -6.94 -3.49
N ARG A 11 -8.48 -6.51 -3.34
CA ARG A 11 -8.82 -5.08 -3.27
C ARG A 11 -8.18 -4.39 -2.06
N PHE A 12 -8.16 -5.02 -0.91
CA PHE A 12 -7.58 -4.50 0.32
C PHE A 12 -6.06 -4.31 0.20
N LEU A 13 -5.33 -5.29 -0.31
CA LEU A 13 -3.88 -5.22 -0.52
C LEU A 13 -3.49 -4.16 -1.58
N ILE A 14 -4.28 -4.02 -2.64
CA ILE A 14 -4.07 -2.99 -3.67
C ILE A 14 -4.38 -1.59 -3.14
N LEU A 15 -5.45 -1.42 -2.36
CA LEU A 15 -5.83 -0.16 -1.73
C LEU A 15 -4.80 0.30 -0.70
N LEU A 16 -4.35 -0.60 0.15
CA LEU A 16 -3.35 -0.29 1.17
C LEU A 16 -1.98 0.04 0.56
N SER A 17 -1.56 -0.68 -0.50
CA SER A 17 -0.32 -0.36 -1.21
C SER A 17 -0.39 0.98 -1.96
N LEU A 18 -1.58 1.42 -2.39
CA LEU A 18 -1.80 2.71 -3.04
C LEU A 18 -1.83 3.88 -2.05
N LEU A 19 -2.36 3.67 -0.84
CA LEU A 19 -2.34 4.68 0.23
C LEU A 19 -0.94 4.81 0.87
N LEU A 20 -0.18 3.70 0.96
CA LEU A 20 1.17 3.71 1.52
C LEU A 20 2.26 4.11 0.52
N SER A 21 2.02 4.02 -0.79
CA SER A 21 3.01 4.41 -1.82
C SER A 21 3.02 5.92 -2.14
N GLY A 22 2.13 6.71 -1.56
CA GLY A 22 2.01 8.15 -1.79
C GLY A 22 2.84 9.04 -0.86
N THR A 23 3.42 8.50 0.22
CA THR A 23 4.24 9.27 1.15
C THR A 23 5.70 8.86 1.05
N ALA A 24 6.35 9.26 -0.04
CA ALA A 24 7.79 9.44 0.02
C ALA A 24 8.07 10.54 1.06
N HIS A 25 8.69 10.14 2.20
CA HIS A 25 9.39 11.02 3.15
C HIS A 25 8.55 12.01 3.98
N ALA A 26 7.59 11.52 4.76
CA ALA A 26 7.59 11.91 6.15
C ALA A 26 7.88 10.61 6.92
N SER A 27 9.12 10.37 7.28
CA SER A 27 9.38 9.54 8.46
C SER A 27 8.47 10.13 9.53
N PRO A 28 7.55 9.36 10.15
CA PRO A 28 6.87 9.87 11.32
C PRO A 28 8.01 10.34 12.22
N SER A 29 8.13 11.65 12.42
CA SER A 29 8.97 12.17 13.46
C SER A 29 8.35 11.59 14.73
N PHE A 30 8.92 10.50 15.21
CA PHE A 30 8.62 10.01 16.53
C PHE A 30 9.17 11.11 17.43
N ASP A 31 8.36 12.14 17.64
CA ASP A 31 8.60 13.10 18.68
C ASP A 31 8.41 12.34 19.98
N LEU A 32 9.49 11.70 20.36
CA LEU A 32 9.67 11.20 21.71
C LEU A 32 9.68 12.45 22.61
N VAL A 33 8.48 12.94 22.93
CA VAL A 33 8.20 14.21 23.60
C VAL A 33 9.06 14.43 24.85
N ASP A 34 9.63 13.38 25.42
CA ASP A 34 10.50 13.41 26.58
C ASP A 34 11.96 12.96 26.32
N THR A 35 12.32 12.68 25.06
CA THR A 35 13.62 12.06 24.76
C THR A 35 14.44 12.82 23.70
N HIS A 36 14.10 14.08 23.44
CA HIS A 36 15.04 14.87 22.66
C HIS A 36 16.36 14.89 23.41
N PRO A 37 17.45 14.29 22.85
CA PRO A 37 18.73 14.12 23.56
C PRO A 37 19.31 15.43 24.12
N ASN A 38 18.82 16.55 23.63
CA ASN A 38 19.26 17.89 24.01
C ASN A 38 18.35 18.57 25.06
N SER A 39 17.19 17.94 25.44
CA SER A 39 16.36 18.58 26.49
C SER A 39 17.06 18.54 27.85
N PRO A 40 16.96 19.62 28.64
CA PRO A 40 17.53 19.65 29.99
C PRO A 40 16.97 18.51 30.88
N GLU A 41 15.69 18.18 30.72
CA GLU A 41 14.99 17.14 31.46
C GLU A 41 15.53 15.75 31.11
N PHE A 42 15.77 15.46 29.83
CA PHE A 42 16.41 14.22 29.40
C PHE A 42 17.81 14.10 29.99
N LYS A 43 18.63 15.16 29.85
CA LYS A 43 20.00 15.20 30.40
C LYS A 43 20.00 15.00 31.90
N GLN A 44 19.13 15.64 32.63
CA GLN A 44 19.05 15.53 34.09
C GLN A 44 18.64 14.12 34.55
N ARG A 45 17.62 13.52 33.96
CA ARG A 45 17.19 12.11 34.22
C ARG A 45 18.27 11.13 33.81
N PHE A 46 18.92 11.37 32.68
CA PHE A 46 19.97 10.53 32.11
C PHE A 46 21.21 10.47 32.99
N TYR A 47 21.64 11.59 33.57
CA TYR A 47 22.81 11.67 34.42
C TYR A 47 22.53 11.37 35.91
N GLY A 48 21.30 11.49 36.36
CA GLY A 48 20.96 11.50 37.82
C GLY A 48 20.72 10.16 38.47
N SER A 49 20.71 9.01 37.76
CA SER A 49 20.16 7.78 38.30
C SER A 49 21.06 6.56 38.25
N PHE A 50 22.34 6.70 38.61
CA PHE A 50 23.20 5.53 38.79
C PHE A 50 22.96 4.89 40.17
N GLY A 51 22.51 3.64 40.21
CA GLY A 51 22.66 2.82 41.42
C GLY A 51 21.45 2.54 42.28
N ILE A 52 20.22 2.61 41.74
CA ILE A 52 19.02 2.30 42.57
C ILE A 52 18.71 0.80 42.62
N ASN A 53 19.09 0.01 41.62
CA ASN A 53 18.88 -1.46 41.62
C ASN A 53 20.08 -2.19 41.01
N SER A 54 20.89 -2.81 41.89
CA SER A 54 22.13 -3.50 41.50
C SER A 54 21.97 -4.72 40.59
N ALA A 55 20.74 -5.24 40.46
CA ALA A 55 20.47 -6.37 39.57
C ALA A 55 20.33 -5.97 38.09
N ILE A 56 19.97 -4.72 37.84
CA ILE A 56 19.67 -4.20 36.46
C ILE A 56 20.48 -2.97 36.07
N GLU A 57 21.28 -2.42 36.99
CA GLU A 57 22.14 -1.26 36.81
C GLU A 57 23.49 -1.49 37.53
N PRO A 58 24.63 -1.20 36.88
CA PRO A 58 25.93 -1.32 37.52
C PRO A 58 26.09 -0.25 38.63
N ILE A 59 26.52 -0.68 39.81
CA ILE A 59 26.80 0.23 40.95
C ILE A 59 28.22 0.76 40.79
N LEU A 60 28.41 2.08 40.94
CA LEU A 60 29.73 2.68 41.08
C LEU A 60 30.32 2.34 42.44
N THR A 61 31.45 1.69 42.46
CA THR A 61 32.18 1.35 43.66
C THR A 61 32.97 2.55 44.20
N GLN A 62 33.51 2.42 45.40
CA GLN A 62 34.37 3.46 45.97
C GLN A 62 35.62 3.71 45.14
N ALA A 63 36.09 2.70 44.42
CA ALA A 63 37.23 2.80 43.49
C ALA A 63 36.90 3.56 42.18
N ASP A 64 35.62 3.57 41.79
CA ASP A 64 35.13 4.26 40.56
C ASP A 64 34.91 5.76 40.78
N ARG A 65 34.72 6.18 42.02
CA ARG A 65 34.35 7.57 42.37
C ARG A 65 35.35 8.62 41.85
N PRO A 66 36.66 8.49 42.03
CA PRO A 66 37.59 9.53 41.55
C PRO A 66 37.51 9.77 40.04
N LEU A 67 37.34 8.71 39.26
CA LEU A 67 37.14 8.84 37.83
C LEU A 67 35.82 9.55 37.49
N TYR A 68 34.72 9.12 38.15
CA TYR A 68 33.41 9.73 37.93
C TYR A 68 33.39 11.23 38.29
N GLU A 69 33.98 11.59 39.45
CA GLU A 69 34.09 12.98 39.92
C GLU A 69 34.91 13.85 38.96
N SER A 70 35.91 13.25 38.28
CA SER A 70 36.69 13.95 37.23
C SER A 70 35.90 14.21 35.96
N ILE A 71 34.90 13.37 35.65
CA ILE A 71 34.09 13.45 34.42
C ILE A 71 32.83 14.32 34.62
N ALA A 72 32.19 14.21 35.78
CA ALA A 72 30.90 14.81 36.10
C ALA A 72 30.78 16.29 35.73
N PRO A 73 31.77 17.19 35.97
CA PRO A 73 31.68 18.61 35.64
C PRO A 73 31.57 18.89 34.14
N TYR A 74 31.95 17.95 33.28
CA TYR A 74 31.99 18.12 31.83
C TYR A 74 30.80 17.51 31.10
N LEU A 75 29.97 16.69 31.78
CA LEU A 75 28.89 15.93 31.14
C LEU A 75 27.88 16.81 30.36
N LEU A 76 27.55 17.99 30.91
CA LEU A 76 26.58 18.89 30.29
C LEU A 76 27.20 19.90 29.32
N ASN A 77 28.37 20.42 29.64
CA ASN A 77 28.91 21.59 28.96
C ASN A 77 30.06 21.31 28.00
N LYS A 78 30.75 20.16 28.17
CA LYS A 78 31.91 19.76 27.35
C LYS A 78 31.93 18.24 27.16
N PRO A 79 30.96 17.67 26.43
CA PRO A 79 30.83 16.22 26.31
C PRO A 79 32.06 15.54 25.71
N GLU A 80 32.81 16.19 24.81
CA GLU A 80 34.05 15.67 24.24
C GLU A 80 35.11 15.43 25.31
N LYS A 81 35.21 16.39 26.26
CA LYS A 81 36.13 16.26 27.40
C LYS A 81 35.70 15.13 28.34
N ALA A 82 34.41 14.99 28.57
CA ALA A 82 33.86 13.89 29.36
C ALA A 82 34.17 12.53 28.71
N ILE A 83 34.00 12.41 27.41
CA ILE A 83 34.35 11.21 26.62
C ILE A 83 35.86 10.92 26.74
N GLU A 84 36.72 11.92 26.56
CA GLU A 84 38.18 11.76 26.66
C GLU A 84 38.59 11.21 28.03
N LEU A 85 38.08 11.79 29.10
CA LEU A 85 38.40 11.38 30.48
C LEU A 85 37.85 9.98 30.77
N ALA A 86 36.59 9.71 30.38
CA ALA A 86 35.98 8.38 30.61
C ALA A 86 36.75 7.29 29.90
N LYS A 87 37.18 7.51 28.64
CA LYS A 87 37.98 6.56 27.86
C LYS A 87 39.30 6.17 28.52
N LYS A 88 39.93 7.08 29.26
CA LYS A 88 41.17 6.79 30.00
C LYS A 88 40.97 5.74 31.10
N GLY A 89 39.77 5.67 31.65
CA GLY A 89 39.40 4.72 32.72
C GLY A 89 38.79 3.43 32.22
N ILE A 90 38.43 3.33 30.92
CA ILE A 90 37.81 2.13 30.37
C ILE A 90 38.84 1.05 30.08
N THR A 91 38.69 -0.08 30.76
CA THR A 91 39.45 -1.32 30.58
C THR A 91 38.51 -2.50 30.40
N LYS A 92 39.01 -3.70 30.17
CA LYS A 92 38.19 -4.92 30.09
C LYS A 92 37.42 -5.21 31.38
N THR A 93 37.94 -4.77 32.52
CA THR A 93 37.42 -5.05 33.86
C THR A 93 36.86 -3.80 34.56
N SER A 94 36.92 -2.64 33.92
CA SER A 94 36.30 -1.42 34.48
C SER A 94 34.81 -1.55 34.58
N ASN A 95 34.19 -0.72 35.43
CA ASN A 95 32.76 -0.69 35.61
C ASN A 95 32.01 -0.37 34.28
N ALA A 96 30.98 -1.15 33.94
CA ALA A 96 30.16 -0.99 32.73
C ALA A 96 29.50 0.39 32.60
N ALA A 97 29.32 1.10 33.73
CA ALA A 97 28.76 2.45 33.72
C ALA A 97 29.59 3.45 32.92
N PHE A 98 30.91 3.28 32.82
CA PHE A 98 31.75 4.18 32.02
C PHE A 98 31.61 3.94 30.52
N ASP A 99 31.51 2.67 30.10
CA ASP A 99 31.21 2.34 28.70
C ASP A 99 29.83 2.87 28.31
N TYR A 100 28.83 2.66 29.17
CA TYR A 100 27.49 3.20 28.98
C TYR A 100 27.49 4.73 28.88
N LEU A 101 28.23 5.43 29.75
CA LEU A 101 28.34 6.88 29.73
C LEU A 101 28.91 7.39 28.40
N VAL A 102 30.00 6.79 27.93
CA VAL A 102 30.63 7.15 26.64
C VAL A 102 29.68 6.85 25.49
N GLY A 103 29.06 5.68 25.46
CA GLY A 103 28.08 5.30 24.45
C GLY A 103 26.89 6.28 24.38
N SER A 104 26.40 6.69 25.56
CA SER A 104 25.30 7.64 25.65
C SER A 104 25.68 9.04 25.20
N LEU A 105 26.89 9.50 25.51
CA LEU A 105 27.39 10.78 25.01
C LEU A 105 27.55 10.80 23.49
N TYR A 106 28.02 9.71 22.91
CA TYR A 106 28.05 9.57 21.45
C TYR A 106 26.66 9.54 20.82
N TYR A 107 25.70 8.87 21.47
CA TYR A 107 24.30 8.91 21.02
C TYR A 107 23.74 10.34 20.94
N ILE A 108 24.00 11.15 21.98
CA ILE A 108 23.57 12.57 22.00
C ILE A 108 24.24 13.39 20.89
N GLN A 109 25.45 13.03 20.50
CA GLN A 109 26.19 13.66 19.40
C GLN A 109 25.75 13.16 18.01
N GLY A 110 24.83 12.20 17.91
CA GLY A 110 24.41 11.58 16.66
C GLY A 110 25.41 10.58 16.08
N ASN A 111 26.48 10.26 16.81
CA ASN A 111 27.44 9.24 16.40
C ASN A 111 26.95 7.86 16.84
N TYR A 112 25.97 7.32 16.11
CA TYR A 112 25.31 6.07 16.46
C TYR A 112 26.22 4.83 16.38
N SER A 113 27.23 4.84 15.50
CA SER A 113 28.17 3.73 15.37
C SER A 113 29.05 3.55 16.62
N ASP A 114 29.67 4.63 17.08
CA ASP A 114 30.49 4.60 18.29
C ASP A 114 29.59 4.38 19.52
N ALA A 115 28.41 5.00 19.56
CA ALA A 115 27.44 4.79 20.63
C ALA A 115 27.10 3.31 20.79
N ALA A 116 26.71 2.63 19.71
CA ALA A 116 26.39 1.20 19.74
C ALA A 116 27.60 0.35 20.18
N SER A 117 28.81 0.70 19.72
CA SER A 117 30.02 -0.02 20.12
C SER A 117 30.27 0.01 21.61
N TYR A 118 30.19 1.20 22.23
CA TYR A 118 30.37 1.36 23.67
C TYR A 118 29.24 0.77 24.50
N LEU A 119 27.98 0.92 24.06
CA LEU A 119 26.84 0.31 24.74
C LEU A 119 26.91 -1.23 24.70
N ASN A 120 27.33 -1.82 23.58
CA ASN A 120 27.57 -3.24 23.50
C ASN A 120 28.75 -3.69 24.39
N ALA A 121 29.80 -2.85 24.54
CA ALA A 121 30.87 -3.12 25.49
C ALA A 121 30.37 -3.09 26.94
N ALA A 122 29.46 -2.16 27.26
CA ALA A 122 28.79 -2.12 28.55
C ALA A 122 27.99 -3.41 28.83
N LEU A 123 27.22 -3.89 27.85
CA LEU A 123 26.46 -5.15 27.96
C LEU A 123 27.33 -6.40 28.06
N LYS A 124 28.52 -6.41 27.45
CA LYS A 124 29.50 -7.51 27.65
C LYS A 124 30.01 -7.60 29.09
N LYS A 125 30.08 -6.45 29.81
CA LYS A 125 30.49 -6.39 31.19
C LYS A 125 29.33 -6.60 32.17
N PHE A 126 28.16 -6.11 31.81
CA PHE A 126 26.94 -6.20 32.61
C PHE A 126 25.73 -6.51 31.69
N PRO A 127 25.41 -7.81 31.45
CA PRO A 127 24.39 -8.22 30.47
C PRO A 127 22.98 -7.72 30.76
N ASP A 128 22.64 -7.46 32.02
CA ASP A 128 21.30 -7.02 32.43
C ASP A 128 21.20 -5.50 32.59
N PHE A 129 22.10 -4.75 31.96
CA PHE A 129 22.10 -3.30 32.01
C PHE A 129 20.91 -2.74 31.21
N ARG A 130 19.77 -2.59 31.87
CA ARG A 130 18.49 -2.21 31.25
C ARG A 130 18.56 -0.93 30.43
N ARG A 131 19.21 0.13 30.95
CA ARG A 131 19.35 1.39 30.20
C ARG A 131 20.23 1.26 28.95
N ALA A 132 21.24 0.42 28.99
CA ALA A 132 22.06 0.16 27.81
C ALA A 132 21.26 -0.56 26.72
N HIS A 133 20.40 -1.51 27.10
CA HIS A 133 19.46 -2.13 26.16
C HIS A 133 18.49 -1.10 25.56
N ARG A 134 17.91 -0.21 26.37
CA ARG A 134 17.01 0.83 25.87
C ARG A 134 17.71 1.76 24.87
N ASN A 135 18.90 2.23 25.18
CA ASN A 135 19.65 3.12 24.30
C ASN A 135 20.06 2.43 22.98
N LEU A 136 20.45 1.15 23.05
CA LEU A 136 20.71 0.36 21.84
C LEU A 136 19.45 0.19 20.99
N ALA A 137 18.29 -0.06 21.61
CA ALA A 137 17.04 -0.14 20.87
C ALA A 137 16.74 1.14 20.11
N LEU A 138 16.92 2.31 20.75
CA LEU A 138 16.75 3.61 20.10
C LEU A 138 17.71 3.79 18.92
N ILE A 139 18.98 3.43 19.09
CA ILE A 139 19.97 3.48 18.01
C ILE A 139 19.57 2.60 16.84
N TYR A 140 19.15 1.36 17.11
CA TYR A 140 18.76 0.42 16.07
C TYR A 140 17.46 0.84 15.35
N ILE A 141 16.51 1.47 16.04
CA ILE A 141 15.34 2.10 15.41
C ILE A 141 15.77 3.21 14.44
N GLN A 142 16.70 4.08 14.87
CA GLN A 142 17.23 5.16 14.02
C GLN A 142 18.04 4.65 12.80
N GLN A 143 18.50 3.41 12.85
CA GLN A 143 19.24 2.73 11.78
C GLN A 143 18.34 1.78 10.97
N ASP A 144 17.03 1.84 11.13
CA ASP A 144 16.04 0.96 10.50
C ASP A 144 16.27 -0.54 10.76
N ASN A 145 17.00 -0.87 11.83
CA ASN A 145 17.25 -2.25 12.24
C ASN A 145 16.26 -2.69 13.33
N TYR A 146 14.99 -2.80 12.93
CA TYR A 146 13.88 -3.05 13.85
C TYR A 146 13.96 -4.44 14.51
N GLU A 147 14.44 -5.46 13.81
CA GLU A 147 14.59 -6.80 14.39
C GLU A 147 15.53 -6.81 15.61
N THR A 148 16.64 -6.08 15.51
CA THR A 148 17.58 -5.96 16.63
C THR A 148 17.03 -5.07 17.72
N ALA A 149 16.35 -4.00 17.38
CA ALA A 149 15.67 -3.13 18.33
C ALA A 149 14.63 -3.89 19.18
N ILE A 150 13.81 -4.74 18.54
CA ILE A 150 12.83 -5.60 19.20
C ILE A 150 13.50 -6.48 20.27
N LYS A 151 14.63 -7.13 19.94
CA LYS A 151 15.36 -7.99 20.88
C LYS A 151 15.78 -7.21 22.14
N HIS A 152 16.30 -6.00 21.96
CA HIS A 152 16.70 -5.15 23.06
C HIS A 152 15.50 -4.62 23.87
N LEU A 153 14.40 -4.24 23.21
CA LEU A 153 13.17 -3.78 23.90
C LEU A 153 12.51 -4.88 24.71
N LEU A 154 12.44 -6.09 24.18
CA LEU A 154 11.97 -7.25 24.94
C LEU A 154 12.82 -7.46 26.18
N ARG A 155 14.14 -7.33 26.08
CA ARG A 155 15.03 -7.43 27.25
C ARG A 155 14.79 -6.31 28.26
N VAL A 156 14.51 -5.08 27.81
CA VAL A 156 14.12 -3.97 28.69
C VAL A 156 12.88 -4.33 29.49
N ILE A 157 11.87 -4.90 28.84
CA ILE A 157 10.59 -5.29 29.48
C ILE A 157 10.82 -6.43 30.48
N GLU A 158 11.57 -7.47 30.10
CA GLU A 158 11.96 -8.59 30.97
C GLU A 158 12.68 -8.11 32.26
N LEU A 159 13.49 -7.07 32.14
CA LEU A 159 14.20 -6.44 33.24
C LEU A 159 13.34 -5.44 34.06
N GLY A 160 12.01 -5.49 33.87
CA GLY A 160 11.07 -4.62 34.61
C GLY A 160 11.01 -3.18 34.11
N GLY A 161 11.48 -2.93 32.89
CA GLY A 161 11.40 -1.62 32.23
C GLY A 161 10.20 -1.47 31.27
N GLY A 162 9.12 -2.20 31.51
CA GLY A 162 7.88 -2.10 30.76
C GLY A 162 7.11 -0.84 31.15
N ASP A 163 7.42 0.27 30.52
CA ASP A 163 6.69 1.54 30.60
C ASP A 163 6.05 1.89 29.25
N GLY A 164 5.19 2.90 29.24
CA GLY A 164 4.47 3.31 28.03
C GLY A 164 5.39 3.59 26.85
N GLN A 165 6.55 4.18 27.11
CA GLN A 165 7.53 4.48 26.07
C GLN A 165 8.20 3.21 25.51
N SER A 166 8.57 2.27 26.37
CA SER A 166 9.16 1.00 25.94
C SER A 166 8.17 0.19 25.10
N TYR A 167 6.89 0.15 25.50
CA TYR A 167 5.84 -0.52 24.74
C TYR A 167 5.54 0.21 23.43
N SER A 168 5.52 1.54 23.40
CA SER A 168 5.32 2.32 22.19
C SER A 168 6.44 2.08 21.15
N MET A 169 7.70 2.10 21.59
CA MET A 169 8.84 1.78 20.71
C MET A 169 8.79 0.35 20.19
N LEU A 170 8.40 -0.61 21.04
CA LEU A 170 8.25 -2.01 20.63
C LEU A 170 7.12 -2.17 19.61
N ALA A 171 6.00 -1.49 19.84
CA ALA A 171 4.85 -1.49 18.94
C ALA A 171 5.22 -0.92 17.56
N TYR A 172 5.91 0.21 17.54
CA TYR A 172 6.40 0.82 16.31
C TYR A 172 7.34 -0.11 15.53
N ALA A 173 8.31 -0.72 16.23
CA ALA A 173 9.23 -1.65 15.60
C ALA A 173 8.50 -2.89 15.03
N TYR A 174 7.49 -3.42 15.73
CA TYR A 174 6.66 -4.50 15.22
C TYR A 174 5.78 -4.07 14.04
N LEU A 175 5.22 -2.86 14.06
CA LEU A 175 4.42 -2.32 12.96
C LEU A 175 5.24 -2.21 11.68
N THR A 176 6.46 -1.69 11.77
CA THR A 176 7.37 -1.54 10.64
C THR A 176 7.84 -2.89 10.08
N GLU A 177 7.95 -3.91 10.94
CA GLU A 177 8.22 -5.30 10.55
C GLU A 177 6.95 -6.07 10.10
N GLU A 178 5.84 -5.37 9.88
CA GLU A 178 4.55 -5.93 9.48
C GLU A 178 4.00 -7.00 10.44
N LYS A 179 4.47 -7.05 11.68
CA LYS A 179 4.00 -7.94 12.75
C LYS A 179 2.79 -7.35 13.46
N TYR A 180 1.72 -7.11 12.70
CA TYR A 180 0.58 -6.28 13.11
C TYR A 180 -0.10 -6.71 14.40
N GLN A 181 -0.25 -8.02 14.64
CA GLN A 181 -0.88 -8.51 15.87
C GLN A 181 -0.01 -8.24 17.11
N SER A 182 1.30 -8.38 16.97
CA SER A 182 2.26 -8.06 18.05
C SER A 182 2.33 -6.55 18.28
N ALA A 183 2.30 -5.77 17.20
CA ALA A 183 2.25 -4.32 17.26
C ALA A 183 0.99 -3.83 17.99
N LEU A 184 -0.19 -4.37 17.63
CA LEU A 184 -1.45 -4.04 18.28
C LEU A 184 -1.39 -4.29 19.79
N SER A 185 -0.93 -5.48 20.19
CA SER A 185 -0.82 -5.82 21.61
C SER A 185 0.12 -4.88 22.36
N ALA A 186 1.23 -4.49 21.74
CA ALA A 186 2.20 -3.57 22.34
C ALA A 186 1.65 -2.12 22.38
N TYR A 187 0.92 -1.66 21.33
CA TYR A 187 0.24 -0.36 21.38
C TYR A 187 -0.85 -0.31 22.43
N GLN A 188 -1.64 -1.35 22.61
CA GLN A 188 -2.66 -1.42 23.66
C GLN A 188 -2.04 -1.31 25.06
N LEU A 189 -0.90 -1.97 25.28
CA LEU A 189 -0.14 -1.79 26.53
C LEU A 189 0.41 -0.36 26.66
N ALA A 190 0.96 0.20 25.60
CA ALA A 190 1.42 1.59 25.59
C ALA A 190 0.28 2.57 25.90
N HIS A 191 -0.90 2.36 25.33
CA HIS A 191 -2.09 3.18 25.53
C HIS A 191 -2.56 3.18 27.00
N MET A 192 -2.46 2.05 27.70
CA MET A 192 -2.77 2.00 29.13
C MET A 192 -1.86 2.91 29.98
N TYR A 193 -0.63 3.14 29.57
CA TYR A 193 0.33 4.01 30.25
C TYR A 193 0.32 5.45 29.74
N LEU A 194 -0.04 5.66 28.49
CA LEU A 194 0.01 6.92 27.74
C LEU A 194 -1.31 7.16 27.00
N PRO A 195 -2.44 7.30 27.71
CA PRO A 195 -3.76 7.38 27.10
C PRO A 195 -3.93 8.61 26.18
N ASP A 196 -3.26 9.71 26.50
CA ASP A 196 -3.36 10.96 25.73
C ASP A 196 -2.34 11.05 24.59
N SER A 197 -1.50 10.02 24.40
CA SER A 197 -0.51 10.02 23.32
C SER A 197 -1.16 9.80 21.96
N ILE A 198 -1.14 10.83 21.12
CA ILE A 198 -1.65 10.80 19.75
C ILE A 198 -0.95 9.71 18.94
N ASP A 199 0.38 9.59 19.04
CA ASP A 199 1.17 8.60 18.30
C ASP A 199 0.81 7.17 18.68
N VAL A 200 0.54 6.92 19.97
CA VAL A 200 0.12 5.61 20.46
C VAL A 200 -1.27 5.26 19.91
N ARG A 201 -2.23 6.18 20.03
CA ARG A 201 -3.60 5.98 19.52
C ARG A 201 -3.63 5.81 18.00
N ARG A 202 -2.86 6.61 17.27
CA ARG A 202 -2.71 6.49 15.82
C ARG A 202 -2.14 5.12 15.42
N GLY A 203 -1.05 4.70 16.06
CA GLY A 203 -0.43 3.40 15.80
C GLY A 203 -1.36 2.23 16.14
N GLU A 204 -2.12 2.32 17.24
CA GLU A 204 -3.15 1.34 17.59
C GLU A 204 -4.25 1.27 16.53
N ALA A 205 -4.80 2.42 16.09
CA ALA A 205 -5.83 2.48 15.07
C ALA A 205 -5.35 1.88 13.73
N GLN A 206 -4.12 2.16 13.31
CA GLN A 206 -3.51 1.54 12.14
C GLN A 206 -3.39 0.02 12.29
N CYS A 207 -2.92 -0.46 13.45
CA CYS A 207 -2.84 -1.90 13.71
C CYS A 207 -4.22 -2.57 13.73
N LEU A 208 -5.26 -1.90 14.25
CA LEU A 208 -6.64 -2.39 14.20
C LEU A 208 -7.13 -2.56 12.77
N LEU A 209 -6.83 -1.62 11.85
CA LEU A 209 -7.12 -1.77 10.41
C LEU A 209 -6.41 -2.99 9.84
N MET A 210 -5.10 -3.13 10.09
CA MET A 210 -4.27 -4.21 9.55
C MET A 210 -4.68 -5.59 10.09
N THR A 211 -5.22 -5.65 11.30
CA THR A 211 -5.74 -6.87 11.92
C THR A 211 -7.23 -7.08 11.67
N GLN A 212 -7.85 -6.32 10.75
CA GLN A 212 -9.24 -6.42 10.31
C GLN A 212 -10.27 -6.12 11.43
N GLN A 213 -9.88 -5.40 12.45
CA GLN A 213 -10.77 -4.93 13.51
C GLN A 213 -11.35 -3.56 13.16
N TYR A 214 -12.01 -3.48 12.00
CA TYR A 214 -12.38 -2.22 11.36
C TYR A 214 -13.27 -1.32 12.22
N GLY A 215 -14.26 -1.90 12.92
CA GLY A 215 -15.16 -1.10 13.78
C GLY A 215 -14.42 -0.39 14.91
N ALA A 216 -13.47 -1.07 15.55
CA ALA A 216 -12.63 -0.47 16.60
C ALA A 216 -11.67 0.59 16.01
N ALA A 217 -11.12 0.33 14.82
CA ALA A 217 -10.26 1.29 14.13
C ALA A 217 -11.03 2.57 13.77
N ILE A 218 -12.25 2.45 13.21
CA ILE A 218 -13.10 3.59 12.85
C ILE A 218 -13.41 4.42 14.10
N ALA A 219 -13.81 3.78 15.21
CA ALA A 219 -14.10 4.50 16.45
C ALA A 219 -12.90 5.26 17.00
N LEU A 220 -11.70 4.66 16.96
CA LEU A 220 -10.49 5.33 17.42
C LEU A 220 -10.05 6.47 16.48
N PHE A 221 -10.29 6.34 15.17
CA PHE A 221 -10.09 7.45 14.24
C PHE A 221 -11.14 8.56 14.43
N ASP A 222 -12.39 8.26 14.81
CA ASP A 222 -13.39 9.29 15.19
C ASP A 222 -12.87 10.17 16.33
N GLU A 223 -12.27 9.56 17.35
CA GLU A 223 -11.67 10.30 18.45
C GLU A 223 -10.50 11.19 17.98
N LEU A 224 -9.58 10.63 17.19
CA LEU A 224 -8.43 11.36 16.65
C LEU A 224 -8.85 12.52 15.75
N ILE A 225 -9.85 12.31 14.88
CA ILE A 225 -10.42 13.33 14.00
C ILE A 225 -11.11 14.45 14.80
N SER A 226 -11.81 14.08 15.90
CA SER A 226 -12.47 15.09 16.73
C SER A 226 -11.48 16.05 17.38
N GLU A 227 -10.28 15.59 17.70
CA GLU A 227 -9.20 16.39 18.28
C GLU A 227 -8.38 17.12 17.22
N HIS A 228 -8.14 16.48 16.07
CA HIS A 228 -7.28 16.96 14.98
C HIS A 228 -7.97 16.80 13.62
N PRO A 229 -9.00 17.57 13.31
CA PRO A 229 -9.76 17.45 12.06
C PRO A 229 -8.99 17.89 10.81
N ASP A 230 -7.88 18.59 10.99
CA ASP A 230 -6.94 19.06 9.96
C ASP A 230 -5.89 18.02 9.55
N GLU A 231 -5.85 16.86 10.21
CA GLU A 231 -4.96 15.76 9.84
C GLU A 231 -5.58 14.88 8.76
N GLN A 232 -5.15 15.10 7.50
CA GLN A 232 -5.67 14.36 6.33
C GLN A 232 -5.59 12.84 6.48
N ASP A 233 -4.50 12.34 7.06
CA ASP A 233 -4.25 10.90 7.16
C ASP A 233 -5.32 10.17 7.99
N TYR A 234 -5.90 10.82 8.99
CA TYR A 234 -6.94 10.17 9.81
C TYR A 234 -8.21 9.90 9.00
N TRP A 235 -8.62 10.87 8.18
CA TRP A 235 -9.75 10.71 7.26
C TRP A 235 -9.49 9.61 6.22
N LEU A 236 -8.26 9.55 5.68
CA LEU A 236 -7.86 8.53 4.70
C LEU A 236 -7.86 7.12 5.32
N PHE A 237 -7.31 6.96 6.52
CA PHE A 237 -7.31 5.68 7.22
C PHE A 237 -8.72 5.24 7.60
N GLN A 238 -9.54 6.16 8.08
CA GLN A 238 -10.93 5.86 8.42
C GLN A 238 -11.74 5.48 7.18
N ALA A 239 -11.55 6.17 6.05
CA ALA A 239 -12.17 5.80 4.78
C ALA A 239 -11.81 4.37 4.36
N ASN A 240 -10.56 3.94 4.59
CA ASN A 240 -10.15 2.56 4.35
C ASN A 240 -10.90 1.56 5.26
N GLY A 241 -11.11 1.93 6.52
CA GLY A 241 -11.93 1.16 7.47
C GLY A 241 -13.37 0.99 6.96
N TYR A 242 -14.01 2.08 6.53
CA TYR A 242 -15.36 2.06 5.95
C TYR A 242 -15.45 1.21 4.68
N LEU A 243 -14.49 1.35 3.76
CA LEU A 243 -14.41 0.51 2.55
C LEU A 243 -14.31 -0.97 2.87
N SER A 244 -13.52 -1.32 3.87
CA SER A 244 -13.33 -2.70 4.31
C SER A 244 -14.61 -3.31 4.89
N GLN A 245 -15.53 -2.45 5.39
CA GLN A 245 -16.86 -2.83 5.85
C GLN A 245 -17.95 -2.70 4.77
N ASN A 246 -17.57 -2.34 3.54
CA ASN A 246 -18.48 -2.06 2.43
C ASN A 246 -19.42 -0.87 2.69
N GLN A 247 -19.01 0.07 3.53
CA GLN A 247 -19.70 1.34 3.81
C GLN A 247 -19.17 2.41 2.83
N VAL A 248 -19.64 2.34 1.58
CA VAL A 248 -19.05 3.10 0.47
C VAL A 248 -19.33 4.60 0.62
N ASP A 249 -20.54 4.96 1.03
CA ASP A 249 -20.95 6.36 1.20
C ASP A 249 -20.10 7.09 2.27
N ASP A 250 -19.88 6.43 3.42
CA ASP A 250 -19.06 6.98 4.50
C ASP A 250 -17.60 7.14 4.05
N ALA A 251 -17.11 6.20 3.27
CA ALA A 251 -15.74 6.26 2.72
C ALA A 251 -15.59 7.39 1.70
N ILE A 252 -16.58 7.63 0.82
CA ILE A 252 -16.60 8.76 -0.11
C ILE A 252 -16.57 10.07 0.67
N ALA A 253 -17.45 10.24 1.66
CA ALA A 253 -17.50 11.45 2.47
C ALA A 253 -16.16 11.75 3.15
N ASN A 254 -15.53 10.74 3.73
CA ASN A 254 -14.21 10.89 4.35
C ASN A 254 -13.11 11.27 3.34
N LEU A 255 -13.12 10.68 2.16
CA LEU A 255 -12.14 11.03 1.11
C LEU A 255 -12.34 12.46 0.62
N GLU A 256 -13.58 12.91 0.45
CA GLU A 256 -13.89 14.30 0.07
C GLU A 256 -13.41 15.29 1.13
N ILE A 257 -13.65 14.99 2.42
CA ILE A 257 -13.14 15.81 3.52
C ILE A 257 -11.62 15.82 3.51
N ALA A 258 -10.97 14.66 3.40
CA ALA A 258 -9.51 14.56 3.30
C ALA A 258 -8.95 15.42 2.16
N HIS A 259 -9.62 15.45 1.00
CA HIS A 259 -9.23 16.27 -0.14
C HIS A 259 -9.47 17.78 0.06
N SER A 260 -10.37 18.14 0.98
CA SER A 260 -10.57 19.54 1.38
C SER A 260 -9.55 20.04 2.40
N VAL A 261 -9.04 19.14 3.23
CA VAL A 261 -8.03 19.43 4.27
C VAL A 261 -6.65 19.64 3.66
N ALA A 262 -6.23 18.77 2.74
CA ALA A 262 -4.95 18.89 2.07
C ALA A 262 -5.04 18.40 0.61
N PRO A 263 -4.11 18.82 -0.27
CA PRO A 263 -4.12 18.38 -1.67
C PRO A 263 -4.14 16.85 -1.79
N PRO A 264 -5.12 16.28 -2.54
CA PRO A 264 -5.20 14.83 -2.70
C PRO A 264 -4.02 14.28 -3.48
N SER A 265 -3.68 13.00 -3.29
CA SER A 265 -2.75 12.30 -4.18
C SER A 265 -3.47 11.85 -5.46
N ALA A 266 -2.71 11.65 -6.54
CA ALA A 266 -3.27 11.11 -7.79
C ALA A 266 -3.94 9.74 -7.57
N SER A 267 -3.36 8.90 -6.71
CA SER A 267 -3.96 7.60 -6.34
C SER A 267 -5.26 7.72 -5.58
N SER A 268 -5.36 8.69 -4.65
CA SER A 268 -6.59 8.96 -3.89
C SER A 268 -7.71 9.47 -4.80
N LEU A 269 -7.39 10.35 -5.76
CA LEU A 269 -8.35 10.81 -6.77
C LEU A 269 -8.83 9.66 -7.65
N SER A 270 -7.92 8.78 -8.11
CA SER A 270 -8.30 7.61 -8.90
C SER A 270 -9.22 6.65 -8.13
N LEU A 271 -8.94 6.47 -6.84
CA LEU A 271 -9.79 5.67 -5.94
C LEU A 271 -11.19 6.26 -5.81
N LEU A 272 -11.28 7.57 -5.55
CA LEU A 272 -12.56 8.25 -5.45
C LEU A 272 -13.34 8.16 -6.78
N GLY A 273 -12.64 8.24 -7.92
CA GLY A 273 -13.23 7.98 -9.23
C GLY A 273 -13.78 6.56 -9.38
N ASP A 274 -13.06 5.54 -8.90
CA ASP A 274 -13.54 4.14 -8.88
C ASP A 274 -14.79 3.97 -8.01
N MET A 275 -14.86 4.68 -6.89
CA MET A 275 -16.01 4.63 -5.97
C MET A 275 -17.24 5.30 -6.58
N TYR A 276 -17.11 6.50 -7.11
CA TYR A 276 -18.19 7.19 -7.81
C TYR A 276 -18.71 6.40 -9.02
N LEU A 277 -17.81 5.69 -9.72
CA LEU A 277 -18.22 4.85 -10.83
C LEU A 277 -19.07 3.66 -10.39
N ASN A 278 -18.82 3.11 -9.19
CA ASN A 278 -19.62 2.02 -8.62
C ASN A 278 -20.99 2.51 -8.11
N GLU A 279 -21.10 3.79 -7.76
CA GLU A 279 -22.35 4.46 -7.32
C GLU A 279 -23.08 5.15 -8.50
N ASP A 280 -22.78 4.76 -9.75
CA ASP A 280 -23.34 5.32 -10.98
C ASP A 280 -23.19 6.86 -11.12
N ALA A 281 -22.31 7.49 -10.32
CA ALA A 281 -22.01 8.91 -10.39
C ALA A 281 -20.92 9.20 -11.45
N HIS A 282 -21.25 8.95 -12.71
CA HIS A 282 -20.30 8.88 -13.83
C HIS A 282 -19.53 10.18 -14.10
N GLU A 283 -20.17 11.33 -13.91
CA GLU A 283 -19.54 12.65 -14.11
C GLU A 283 -18.47 12.92 -13.04
N LEU A 284 -18.77 12.60 -11.78
CA LEU A 284 -17.82 12.72 -10.68
C LEU A 284 -16.66 11.73 -10.82
N ALA A 285 -16.94 10.51 -11.29
CA ALA A 285 -15.92 9.52 -11.59
C ALA A 285 -14.95 10.05 -12.65
N LEU A 286 -15.47 10.55 -13.77
CA LEU A 286 -14.66 11.12 -14.85
C LEU A 286 -13.84 12.31 -14.39
N TYR A 287 -14.45 13.23 -13.61
CA TYR A 287 -13.76 14.38 -13.04
C TYR A 287 -12.52 13.96 -12.22
N ASN A 288 -12.71 13.00 -11.31
CA ASN A 288 -11.66 12.51 -10.43
C ASN A 288 -10.55 11.76 -11.21
N TYR A 289 -10.90 10.95 -12.21
CA TYR A 289 -9.91 10.30 -13.08
C TYR A 289 -9.08 11.32 -13.88
N GLN A 290 -9.73 12.37 -14.40
CA GLN A 290 -9.02 13.44 -15.10
C GLN A 290 -8.09 14.23 -14.17
N ALA A 291 -8.54 14.53 -12.95
CA ALA A 291 -7.74 15.21 -11.93
C ALA A 291 -6.51 14.37 -11.56
N SER A 292 -6.70 13.05 -11.36
CA SER A 292 -5.62 12.10 -11.07
C SER A 292 -4.54 12.12 -12.14
N LEU A 293 -4.90 11.98 -13.42
CA LEU A 293 -3.94 11.94 -14.53
C LEU A 293 -3.25 13.30 -14.76
N LYS A 294 -3.96 14.41 -14.55
CA LYS A 294 -3.36 15.76 -14.64
C LYS A 294 -2.36 16.00 -13.53
N GLN A 295 -2.61 15.46 -12.34
CA GLN A 295 -1.71 15.62 -11.19
C GLN A 295 -0.46 14.76 -11.32
N ASP A 296 -0.57 13.53 -11.83
CA ASP A 296 0.57 12.66 -12.12
C ASP A 296 0.55 12.15 -13.57
N PRO A 297 1.06 12.98 -14.51
CA PRO A 297 1.18 12.58 -15.91
C PRO A 297 2.21 11.48 -16.14
N THR A 298 3.08 11.23 -15.15
CA THR A 298 4.14 10.21 -15.20
C THR A 298 3.70 8.87 -14.63
N THR A 299 2.42 8.77 -14.22
CA THR A 299 1.86 7.54 -13.67
C THR A 299 2.10 6.34 -14.60
N ARG A 300 2.18 5.16 -14.01
CA ARG A 300 2.39 3.93 -14.79
C ARG A 300 1.26 3.73 -15.80
N PRO A 301 1.56 3.35 -17.06
CA PRO A 301 0.56 3.16 -18.10
C PRO A 301 -0.62 2.28 -17.70
N GLU A 302 -0.36 1.25 -16.93
CA GLU A 302 -1.39 0.34 -16.41
C GLU A 302 -2.43 1.09 -15.54
N GLN A 303 -1.98 2.02 -14.71
CA GLN A 303 -2.86 2.85 -13.88
C GLN A 303 -3.62 3.87 -14.70
N ALA A 304 -2.96 4.46 -15.71
CA ALA A 304 -3.60 5.41 -16.60
C ALA A 304 -4.69 4.77 -17.50
N LEU A 305 -4.47 3.53 -17.94
CA LEU A 305 -5.42 2.81 -18.81
C LEU A 305 -6.58 2.14 -18.03
N LYS A 306 -6.44 1.92 -16.72
CA LYS A 306 -7.46 1.27 -15.91
C LYS A 306 -8.82 1.98 -15.93
N PRO A 307 -8.92 3.32 -15.72
CA PRO A 307 -10.18 4.03 -15.84
C PRO A 307 -10.80 3.90 -17.24
N LEU A 308 -10.00 3.98 -18.28
CA LEU A 308 -10.46 3.84 -19.66
C LEU A 308 -11.14 2.48 -19.89
N ARG A 309 -10.51 1.39 -19.43
CA ARG A 309 -11.11 0.03 -19.53
C ARG A 309 -12.45 -0.05 -18.79
N ARG A 310 -12.54 0.52 -17.60
CA ARG A 310 -13.77 0.49 -16.80
C ARG A 310 -14.91 1.25 -17.47
N LEU A 311 -14.63 2.45 -17.99
CA LEU A 311 -15.62 3.25 -18.73
C LEU A 311 -16.11 2.48 -19.95
N MET A 312 -15.21 1.81 -20.69
CA MET A 312 -15.59 0.98 -21.83
C MET A 312 -16.43 -0.23 -21.44
N GLN A 313 -16.10 -0.92 -20.34
CA GLN A 313 -16.87 -2.06 -19.85
C GLN A 313 -18.29 -1.73 -19.44
N LEU A 314 -18.51 -0.50 -18.99
CA LEU A 314 -19.83 0.03 -18.60
C LEU A 314 -20.57 0.70 -19.77
N GLY A 315 -20.00 0.73 -20.96
CA GLY A 315 -20.62 1.38 -22.12
C GLY A 315 -20.64 2.92 -22.05
N LEU A 316 -19.84 3.52 -21.19
CA LEU A 316 -19.75 4.98 -20.99
C LEU A 316 -18.84 5.62 -22.05
N PHE A 317 -19.21 5.46 -23.32
CA PHE A 317 -18.36 5.79 -24.48
C PHE A 317 -17.97 7.27 -24.56
N ASP A 318 -18.84 8.20 -24.19
CA ASP A 318 -18.52 9.64 -24.20
C ASP A 318 -17.49 10.01 -23.14
N ALA A 319 -17.63 9.44 -21.93
CA ALA A 319 -16.65 9.58 -20.85
C ALA A 319 -15.31 8.94 -21.24
N ALA A 320 -15.34 7.73 -21.82
CA ALA A 320 -14.16 7.04 -22.30
C ALA A 320 -13.43 7.85 -23.39
N ARG A 321 -14.17 8.44 -24.33
CA ARG A 321 -13.63 9.31 -25.39
C ARG A 321 -12.96 10.56 -24.81
N THR A 322 -13.58 11.16 -23.82
CA THR A 322 -13.05 12.34 -23.14
C THR A 322 -11.78 12.02 -22.36
N TYR A 323 -11.76 10.89 -21.67
CA TYR A 323 -10.59 10.44 -20.91
C TYR A 323 -9.44 9.98 -21.82
N LEU A 324 -9.74 9.31 -22.95
CA LEU A 324 -8.75 8.90 -23.94
C LEU A 324 -8.01 10.12 -24.54
N LYS A 325 -8.73 11.20 -24.86
CA LYS A 325 -8.10 12.45 -25.33
C LYS A 325 -7.14 13.04 -24.29
N LEU A 326 -7.46 12.90 -23.01
CA LEU A 326 -6.57 13.35 -21.94
C LEU A 326 -5.33 12.46 -21.84
N ILE A 327 -5.46 11.13 -21.97
CA ILE A 327 -4.31 10.22 -22.05
C ILE A 327 -3.38 10.64 -23.20
N ASP A 328 -3.93 10.88 -24.40
CA ASP A 328 -3.14 11.25 -25.57
C ASP A 328 -2.40 12.59 -25.41
N SER A 329 -2.97 13.52 -24.64
CA SER A 329 -2.39 14.86 -24.46
C SER A 329 -1.50 15.01 -23.21
N SER A 330 -1.68 14.17 -22.20
CA SER A 330 -1.10 14.40 -20.88
C SER A 330 -0.21 13.27 -20.38
N LEU A 331 -0.44 12.01 -20.78
CA LEU A 331 0.38 10.89 -20.32
C LEU A 331 1.80 10.99 -20.89
N GLN A 332 2.79 11.04 -20.00
CA GLN A 332 4.20 11.15 -20.36
C GLN A 332 4.94 9.81 -20.33
N SER A 333 4.39 8.82 -19.64
CA SER A 333 4.97 7.47 -19.56
C SER A 333 4.83 6.75 -20.90
N GLU A 334 5.90 6.11 -21.37
CA GLU A 334 5.88 5.31 -22.57
C GLU A 334 5.01 4.06 -22.41
N LEU A 335 4.16 3.81 -23.39
CA LEU A 335 3.34 2.60 -23.46
C LEU A 335 4.17 1.45 -24.05
N SER A 336 4.04 0.24 -23.48
CA SER A 336 4.53 -0.95 -24.18
C SER A 336 3.77 -1.17 -25.49
N PRO A 337 4.31 -1.95 -26.44
CA PRO A 337 3.60 -2.27 -27.68
C PRO A 337 2.19 -2.83 -27.46
N GLU A 338 2.01 -3.67 -26.43
CA GLU A 338 0.72 -4.25 -26.04
C GLU A 338 -0.24 -3.20 -25.49
N GLN A 339 0.24 -2.28 -24.66
CA GLN A 339 -0.55 -1.18 -24.09
C GLN A 339 -0.94 -0.16 -25.15
N ALA A 340 -0.04 0.14 -26.10
CA ALA A 340 -0.32 0.99 -27.24
C ALA A 340 -1.39 0.36 -28.15
N ALA A 341 -1.28 -0.94 -28.41
CA ALA A 341 -2.28 -1.70 -29.15
C ALA A 341 -3.63 -1.71 -28.43
N GLU A 342 -3.66 -1.95 -27.13
CA GLU A 342 -4.89 -1.89 -26.31
C GLU A 342 -5.56 -0.51 -26.43
N LYS A 343 -4.80 0.57 -26.23
CA LYS A 343 -5.31 1.94 -26.37
C LYS A 343 -5.89 2.17 -27.77
N THR A 344 -5.21 1.68 -28.83
CA THR A 344 -5.65 1.81 -30.22
C THR A 344 -6.92 0.99 -30.47
N VAL A 345 -7.06 -0.22 -29.93
CA VAL A 345 -8.28 -1.04 -30.04
C VAL A 345 -9.46 -0.31 -29.39
N ILE A 346 -9.28 0.28 -28.21
CA ILE A 346 -10.32 1.07 -27.54
C ILE A 346 -10.68 2.31 -28.40
N ALA A 347 -9.67 3.02 -28.91
CA ALA A 347 -9.89 4.14 -29.82
C ALA A 347 -10.69 3.74 -31.07
N ALA A 348 -10.38 2.60 -31.67
CA ALA A 348 -11.10 2.05 -32.80
C ALA A 348 -12.55 1.72 -32.45
N GLN A 349 -12.80 1.08 -31.31
CA GLN A 349 -14.15 0.80 -30.86
C GLN A 349 -14.96 2.10 -30.67
N LEU A 350 -14.38 3.11 -30.00
CA LEU A 350 -15.04 4.43 -29.83
C LEU A 350 -15.30 5.13 -31.15
N THR A 351 -14.42 4.93 -32.12
CA THR A 351 -14.57 5.49 -33.49
C THR A 351 -15.72 4.80 -34.25
N ILE A 352 -15.84 3.48 -34.15
CA ILE A 352 -16.92 2.68 -34.71
C ILE A 352 -18.27 3.06 -34.11
N GLU A 353 -18.33 3.15 -32.77
CA GLU A 353 -19.53 3.57 -32.04
C GLU A 353 -19.99 5.00 -32.39
N ALA A 354 -19.05 5.85 -32.81
CA ALA A 354 -19.37 7.19 -33.34
C ALA A 354 -19.85 7.18 -34.78
N GLY A 355 -19.99 6.01 -35.40
CA GLY A 355 -20.42 5.85 -36.81
C GLY A 355 -19.31 5.93 -37.86
N ASN A 356 -18.05 6.09 -37.48
CA ASN A 356 -16.91 6.20 -38.38
C ASN A 356 -16.27 4.83 -38.63
N LEU A 357 -17.04 3.93 -39.27
CA LEU A 357 -16.69 2.53 -39.42
C LEU A 357 -15.35 2.31 -40.15
N GLU A 358 -15.15 2.96 -41.30
CA GLU A 358 -13.92 2.78 -42.13
C GLU A 358 -12.66 3.17 -41.34
N GLN A 359 -12.74 4.27 -40.60
CA GLN A 359 -11.60 4.73 -39.78
C GLN A 359 -11.31 3.76 -38.62
N GLY A 360 -12.33 3.25 -37.96
CA GLY A 360 -12.16 2.26 -36.91
C GLY A 360 -11.55 0.95 -37.42
N LEU A 361 -12.01 0.45 -38.55
CA LEU A 361 -11.43 -0.74 -39.22
C LEU A 361 -9.97 -0.52 -39.60
N ALA A 362 -9.62 0.67 -40.12
CA ALA A 362 -8.23 1.01 -40.43
C ALA A 362 -7.32 1.02 -39.20
N GLN A 363 -7.82 1.53 -38.07
CA GLN A 363 -7.10 1.49 -36.77
C GLN A 363 -6.89 0.04 -36.30
N LEU A 364 -7.91 -0.83 -36.36
CA LEU A 364 -7.76 -2.24 -36.03
C LEU A 364 -6.77 -2.96 -36.93
N GLN A 365 -6.81 -2.65 -38.25
CA GLN A 365 -5.87 -3.23 -39.19
C GLN A 365 -4.43 -2.81 -38.88
N SER A 366 -4.18 -1.57 -38.47
CA SER A 366 -2.84 -1.15 -38.04
C SER A 366 -2.32 -1.95 -36.85
N VAL A 367 -3.16 -2.20 -35.86
CA VAL A 367 -2.81 -3.07 -34.70
C VAL A 367 -2.48 -4.49 -35.17
N LEU A 368 -3.28 -5.06 -36.10
CA LEU A 368 -3.07 -6.42 -36.57
C LEU A 368 -1.86 -6.56 -37.53
N ASN A 369 -1.39 -5.47 -38.10
CA ASN A 369 -0.14 -5.46 -38.86
C ASN A 369 1.09 -5.55 -37.97
N GLU A 370 1.07 -4.93 -36.79
CA GLU A 370 2.16 -4.94 -35.82
C GLU A 370 2.07 -6.16 -34.90
N LEU A 371 0.87 -6.48 -34.41
CA LEU A 371 0.56 -7.59 -33.51
C LEU A 371 -0.51 -8.51 -34.13
N PRO A 372 -0.14 -9.40 -35.04
CA PRO A 372 -1.08 -10.21 -35.81
C PRO A 372 -2.00 -11.13 -34.99
N LEU A 373 -1.62 -11.42 -33.74
CA LEU A 373 -2.38 -12.24 -32.78
C LEU A 373 -2.93 -11.42 -31.63
N ASN A 374 -3.17 -10.12 -31.82
CA ASN A 374 -3.88 -9.34 -30.80
C ASN A 374 -5.35 -9.79 -30.74
N GLY A 375 -5.70 -10.54 -29.69
CA GLY A 375 -7.01 -11.18 -29.55
C GLY A 375 -8.18 -10.20 -29.56
N ASN A 376 -8.05 -9.06 -28.86
CA ASN A 376 -9.10 -8.05 -28.79
C ASN A 376 -9.33 -7.36 -30.15
N ALA A 377 -8.27 -7.05 -30.89
CA ALA A 377 -8.38 -6.49 -32.24
C ALA A 377 -9.03 -7.49 -33.21
N LEU A 378 -8.64 -8.78 -33.14
CA LEU A 378 -9.24 -9.84 -33.93
C LEU A 378 -10.74 -10.02 -33.64
N LEU A 379 -11.12 -10.05 -32.38
CA LEU A 379 -12.53 -10.17 -31.97
C LEU A 379 -13.36 -8.96 -32.40
N LEU A 380 -12.85 -7.76 -32.20
CA LEU A 380 -13.59 -6.54 -32.60
C LEU A 380 -13.73 -6.48 -34.11
N MET A 381 -12.67 -6.75 -34.88
CA MET A 381 -12.71 -6.84 -36.33
C MET A 381 -13.75 -7.87 -36.80
N ALA A 382 -13.72 -9.08 -36.22
CA ALA A 382 -14.63 -10.15 -36.55
C ALA A 382 -16.10 -9.81 -36.24
N ASN A 383 -16.38 -9.20 -35.10
CA ASN A 383 -17.73 -8.77 -34.76
C ASN A 383 -18.27 -7.71 -35.70
N VAL A 384 -17.48 -6.69 -36.01
CA VAL A 384 -17.85 -5.65 -36.98
C VAL A 384 -18.14 -6.27 -38.37
N GLN A 385 -17.32 -7.19 -38.84
CA GLN A 385 -17.56 -7.87 -40.10
C GLN A 385 -18.82 -8.76 -40.09
N LEU A 386 -19.13 -9.37 -38.94
CA LEU A 386 -20.35 -10.12 -38.76
C LEU A 386 -21.60 -9.20 -38.81
N ASP A 387 -21.54 -8.05 -38.16
CA ASP A 387 -22.62 -7.05 -38.15
C ASP A 387 -22.83 -6.44 -39.57
N GLN A 388 -21.79 -6.40 -40.39
CA GLN A 388 -21.84 -6.01 -41.81
C GLN A 388 -22.25 -7.19 -42.75
N GLU A 389 -22.65 -8.34 -42.18
CA GLU A 389 -22.98 -9.57 -42.94
C GLU A 389 -21.84 -10.11 -43.83
N ALA A 390 -20.62 -9.65 -43.60
CA ALA A 390 -19.42 -10.12 -44.30
C ALA A 390 -18.90 -11.43 -43.69
N TYR A 391 -19.74 -12.48 -43.74
CA TYR A 391 -19.56 -13.72 -42.96
C TYR A 391 -18.22 -14.43 -43.25
N ALA A 392 -17.71 -14.40 -44.47
CA ALA A 392 -16.43 -15.01 -44.79
C ALA A 392 -15.27 -14.33 -44.07
N THR A 393 -15.28 -13.00 -44.08
CA THR A 393 -14.27 -12.19 -43.39
C THR A 393 -14.39 -12.30 -41.87
N ALA A 394 -15.62 -12.29 -41.35
CA ALA A 394 -15.88 -12.54 -39.93
C ALA A 394 -15.32 -13.89 -39.47
N THR A 395 -15.62 -14.97 -40.23
CA THR A 395 -15.09 -16.31 -39.93
C THR A 395 -13.58 -16.31 -39.90
N PHE A 396 -12.93 -15.71 -40.90
CA PHE A 396 -11.46 -15.63 -40.96
C PHE A 396 -10.85 -14.97 -39.71
N TYR A 397 -11.40 -13.85 -39.25
CA TYR A 397 -10.87 -13.20 -38.04
C TYR A 397 -11.19 -13.99 -36.76
N PHE A 398 -12.38 -14.56 -36.65
CA PHE A 398 -12.71 -15.42 -35.50
C PHE A 398 -11.84 -16.67 -35.46
N GLU A 399 -11.57 -17.33 -36.57
CA GLU A 399 -10.68 -18.49 -36.63
C GLU A 399 -9.28 -18.13 -36.17
N ARG A 400 -8.73 -16.98 -36.58
CA ARG A 400 -7.45 -16.48 -36.07
C ARG A 400 -7.50 -16.22 -34.57
N ALA A 401 -8.59 -15.64 -34.05
CA ALA A 401 -8.77 -15.36 -32.63
C ALA A 401 -8.84 -16.65 -31.80
N THR A 402 -9.28 -17.80 -32.36
CA THR A 402 -9.26 -19.08 -31.62
C THR A 402 -7.88 -19.57 -31.25
N SER A 403 -6.81 -19.07 -31.90
CA SER A 403 -5.42 -19.39 -31.53
C SER A 403 -4.89 -18.60 -30.35
N VAL A 404 -5.64 -17.58 -29.88
CA VAL A 404 -5.28 -16.72 -28.76
C VAL A 404 -6.06 -17.19 -27.54
N VAL A 405 -5.35 -17.72 -26.55
CA VAL A 405 -5.94 -18.42 -25.36
C VAL A 405 -6.93 -17.54 -24.62
N GLU A 406 -6.60 -16.27 -24.44
CA GLU A 406 -7.37 -15.27 -23.67
C GLU A 406 -8.75 -15.01 -24.26
N VAL A 407 -8.91 -15.14 -25.57
CA VAL A 407 -10.15 -14.81 -26.30
C VAL A 407 -10.74 -16.02 -27.05
N GLN A 408 -10.18 -17.20 -26.87
CA GLN A 408 -10.54 -18.41 -27.60
C GLN A 408 -12.02 -18.78 -27.43
N VAL A 409 -12.55 -18.65 -26.22
CA VAL A 409 -13.95 -18.94 -25.91
C VAL A 409 -14.88 -17.99 -26.65
N GLU A 410 -14.59 -16.70 -26.59
CA GLU A 410 -15.33 -15.63 -27.28
C GLU A 410 -15.29 -15.80 -28.79
N ALA A 411 -14.14 -16.16 -29.32
CA ALA A 411 -13.97 -16.44 -30.75
C ALA A 411 -14.82 -17.63 -31.23
N LEU A 412 -14.85 -18.71 -30.46
CA LEU A 412 -15.70 -19.87 -30.77
C LEU A 412 -17.21 -19.53 -30.71
N VAL A 413 -17.61 -18.68 -29.76
CA VAL A 413 -18.99 -18.17 -29.70
C VAL A 413 -19.28 -17.27 -30.92
N GLY A 414 -18.33 -16.46 -31.34
CA GLY A 414 -18.42 -15.64 -32.54
C GLY A 414 -18.58 -16.48 -33.83
N LEU A 415 -17.79 -17.55 -33.99
CA LEU A 415 -17.95 -18.53 -35.05
C LEU A 415 -19.34 -19.17 -35.07
N ALA A 416 -19.85 -19.50 -33.88
CA ALA A 416 -21.20 -20.04 -33.77
C ALA A 416 -22.27 -19.03 -34.20
N ARG A 417 -22.17 -17.77 -33.79
CA ARG A 417 -23.07 -16.68 -34.20
C ARG A 417 -23.02 -16.50 -35.74
N THR A 418 -21.84 -16.49 -36.32
CA THR A 418 -21.64 -16.42 -37.78
C THR A 418 -22.28 -17.60 -38.50
N ALA A 419 -22.14 -18.81 -37.98
CA ALA A 419 -22.76 -20.00 -38.54
C ALA A 419 -24.30 -19.98 -38.45
N VAL A 420 -24.85 -19.47 -37.33
CA VAL A 420 -26.31 -19.25 -37.17
C VAL A 420 -26.82 -18.24 -38.18
N ALA A 421 -26.14 -17.13 -38.37
CA ALA A 421 -26.51 -16.11 -39.34
C ALA A 421 -26.55 -16.69 -40.81
N GLN A 422 -25.77 -17.72 -41.07
CA GLN A 422 -25.76 -18.46 -42.34
C GLN A 422 -26.70 -19.68 -42.33
N SER A 423 -27.55 -19.87 -41.32
CA SER A 423 -28.42 -21.04 -41.11
C SER A 423 -27.67 -22.38 -40.99
N ARG A 424 -26.37 -22.34 -40.65
CA ARG A 424 -25.51 -23.53 -40.50
C ARG A 424 -25.52 -24.02 -39.05
N PHE A 425 -26.69 -24.45 -38.56
CA PHE A 425 -26.94 -24.74 -37.16
C PHE A 425 -26.06 -25.85 -36.56
N GLN A 426 -25.78 -26.92 -37.39
CA GLN A 426 -24.88 -27.99 -36.91
C GLN A 426 -23.44 -27.54 -36.67
N ALA A 427 -22.95 -26.65 -37.55
CA ALA A 427 -21.63 -26.04 -37.38
C ALA A 427 -21.60 -25.14 -36.14
N ALA A 428 -22.66 -24.37 -35.89
CA ALA A 428 -22.78 -23.54 -34.69
C ALA A 428 -22.73 -24.39 -33.43
N LEU A 429 -23.45 -25.48 -33.33
CA LEU A 429 -23.41 -26.42 -32.17
C LEU A 429 -21.99 -26.92 -31.92
N LYS A 430 -21.26 -27.32 -32.99
CA LYS A 430 -19.89 -27.80 -32.87
C LYS A 430 -18.97 -26.75 -32.20
N HIS A 431 -19.04 -25.49 -32.61
CA HIS A 431 -18.25 -24.43 -32.04
C HIS A 431 -18.61 -24.14 -30.59
N LEU A 432 -19.91 -24.13 -30.25
CA LEU A 432 -20.35 -23.94 -28.86
C LEU A 432 -19.96 -25.11 -27.96
N GLN A 433 -20.01 -26.35 -28.45
CA GLN A 433 -19.51 -27.52 -27.72
C GLN A 433 -18.02 -27.42 -27.43
N GLN A 434 -17.22 -26.93 -28.41
CA GLN A 434 -15.79 -26.64 -28.19
C GLN A 434 -15.58 -25.58 -27.13
N SER A 435 -16.31 -24.47 -27.19
CA SER A 435 -16.27 -23.40 -26.19
C SER A 435 -16.57 -23.93 -24.79
N GLN A 436 -17.63 -24.73 -24.62
CA GLN A 436 -18.02 -25.34 -23.33
C GLN A 436 -17.00 -26.33 -22.78
N ARG A 437 -16.20 -26.99 -23.62
CA ARG A 437 -15.10 -27.84 -23.17
C ARG A 437 -13.94 -27.06 -22.58
N ILE A 438 -13.71 -25.83 -23.05
CA ILE A 438 -12.66 -24.93 -22.56
C ILE A 438 -13.11 -24.27 -21.26
N LYS A 439 -14.32 -23.69 -21.28
CA LYS A 439 -14.89 -22.99 -20.14
C LYS A 439 -16.41 -23.17 -20.13
N GLN A 440 -16.92 -23.80 -19.10
CA GLN A 440 -18.36 -23.96 -18.92
C GLN A 440 -18.99 -22.59 -18.61
N ARG A 441 -19.98 -22.20 -19.43
CA ARG A 441 -20.71 -20.93 -19.34
C ARG A 441 -22.21 -21.18 -19.49
N PRO A 442 -23.05 -20.69 -18.54
CA PRO A 442 -24.51 -20.88 -18.60
C PRO A 442 -25.16 -20.23 -19.84
N ASP A 443 -24.71 -19.04 -20.25
CA ASP A 443 -25.18 -18.34 -21.42
C ASP A 443 -24.91 -19.11 -22.73
N VAL A 444 -23.76 -19.73 -22.85
CA VAL A 444 -23.39 -20.58 -24.00
C VAL A 444 -24.22 -21.87 -24.01
N ALA A 445 -24.48 -22.47 -22.82
CA ALA A 445 -25.35 -23.65 -22.72
C ALA A 445 -26.80 -23.30 -23.13
N GLN A 446 -27.31 -22.15 -22.75
CA GLN A 446 -28.62 -21.68 -23.14
C GLN A 446 -28.70 -21.43 -24.67
N PHE A 447 -27.65 -20.85 -25.26
CA PHE A 447 -27.56 -20.62 -26.68
C PHE A 447 -27.55 -21.98 -27.44
N MET A 448 -26.80 -22.98 -27.00
CA MET A 448 -26.81 -24.34 -27.54
C MET A 448 -28.22 -24.97 -27.54
N ALA A 449 -28.90 -24.90 -26.39
CA ALA A 449 -30.25 -25.46 -26.25
C ALA A 449 -31.27 -24.77 -27.20
N SER A 450 -31.08 -23.47 -27.48
CA SER A 450 -31.88 -22.74 -28.43
C SER A 450 -31.67 -23.21 -29.87
N ILE A 451 -30.42 -23.47 -30.26
CA ILE A 451 -30.09 -24.01 -31.57
C ILE A 451 -30.62 -25.45 -31.73
N GLU A 452 -30.49 -26.31 -30.72
CA GLU A 452 -31.00 -27.69 -30.73
C GLU A 452 -32.49 -27.72 -30.96
N LYS A 453 -33.26 -26.81 -30.36
CA LYS A 453 -34.71 -26.69 -30.62
C LYS A 453 -35.01 -26.29 -32.08
N VAL A 454 -34.22 -25.41 -32.67
CA VAL A 454 -34.38 -25.03 -34.09
C VAL A 454 -34.10 -26.22 -35.00
N ILE A 455 -33.04 -26.99 -34.71
CA ILE A 455 -32.69 -28.18 -35.53
C ILE A 455 -33.81 -29.23 -35.37
N ALA A 456 -34.35 -29.44 -34.18
CA ALA A 456 -35.42 -30.41 -33.96
C ALA A 456 -36.78 -30.03 -34.61
N ALA A 457 -36.96 -28.75 -34.94
CA ALA A 457 -38.15 -28.23 -35.59
C ALA A 457 -38.06 -28.20 -37.12
N GLN A 458 -36.89 -28.43 -37.70
CA GLN A 458 -36.63 -28.57 -39.15
C GLN A 458 -36.77 -30.02 -39.59
#